data_8bcd6def4b575956a428e49c0a622852
#
_entry.id   8bcd6def4b575956a428e49c0a622852
#
_cell.length_a   1.000
_cell.length_b   1.000
_cell.length_c   1.000
_cell.angle_alpha   90.00
_cell.angle_beta   90.00
_cell.angle_gamma   90.00
#
_symmetry.space_group_name_H-M   'P 1'
#
loop_
_entity.id
_entity.type
_entity.pdbx_description
1 polymer ?
#
loop_
_entity_poly.entity_id
_entity_poly.type
_entity_poly.pdbx_seq_one_letter_code
_entity_poly.pdbx_strand_id
1 'polypeptide(L)'
;MTDYLSYAAIIYVTETEKQAVMRMYDWQELYIEGDAQAYREAYIEKDSKRCRIISAQQDEMGMTASAVLTLKMIHHFKPEYVVMPGIAAGTGNLSISNDQEYGDVLLADSVWNYSNGKYVSPHIAEIVFGEIGFNPRPTVVNITGDHMQKIFEFIDSDTNEF
;
A
#
# COMPACT_ATOMS: atom_id res chain seq x y z
N MET A 1 -21.14 -2.09 14.62
CA MET A 1 -19.78 -1.65 15.00
C MET A 1 -18.84 -2.75 14.55
N THR A 2 -17.90 -2.48 13.68
CA THR A 2 -16.95 -3.49 13.22
C THR A 2 -15.88 -3.63 14.31
N ASP A 3 -15.80 -4.82 14.94
CA ASP A 3 -14.79 -5.07 15.98
C ASP A 3 -13.44 -5.34 15.30
N TYR A 4 -12.63 -4.30 15.14
CA TYR A 4 -11.25 -4.43 14.69
C TYR A 4 -10.38 -5.00 15.83
N LEU A 5 -9.50 -5.96 15.50
CA LEU A 5 -8.57 -6.59 16.45
C LEU A 5 -7.17 -5.97 16.40
N SER A 6 -6.88 -5.21 15.34
CA SER A 6 -5.67 -4.41 15.19
C SER A 6 -5.98 -3.10 14.49
N TYR A 7 -5.12 -2.10 14.72
CA TYR A 7 -5.26 -0.78 14.12
C TYR A 7 -4.81 -0.80 12.66
N ALA A 8 -3.63 -1.36 12.39
CA ALA A 8 -3.11 -1.46 11.03
C ALA A 8 -2.41 -2.79 10.77
N ALA A 9 -2.51 -3.23 9.52
CA ALA A 9 -1.71 -4.29 8.93
C ALA A 9 -0.76 -3.69 7.90
N ILE A 10 0.55 -3.92 8.06
CA ILE A 10 1.59 -3.40 7.18
C ILE A 10 2.15 -4.56 6.36
N ILE A 11 2.03 -4.47 5.03
CA ILE A 11 2.52 -5.48 4.09
C ILE A 11 3.70 -4.89 3.31
N TYR A 12 4.80 -5.59 3.27
CA TYR A 12 5.99 -5.23 2.48
C TYR A 12 6.52 -6.44 1.72
N VAL A 13 7.28 -6.18 0.67
CA VAL A 13 7.76 -7.21 -0.26
C VAL A 13 9.27 -7.39 -0.16
N THR A 14 10.01 -6.30 -0.36
CA THR A 14 11.46 -6.31 -0.44
C THR A 14 12.13 -6.28 0.94
N GLU A 15 13.37 -6.76 1.00
CA GLU A 15 14.15 -6.69 2.24
C GLU A 15 14.44 -5.23 2.67
N THR A 16 14.57 -4.32 1.71
CA THR A 16 14.77 -2.88 1.99
C THR A 16 13.55 -2.28 2.67
N GLU A 17 12.34 -2.56 2.17
CA GLU A 17 11.09 -2.12 2.79
C GLU A 17 10.92 -2.73 4.18
N LYS A 18 11.20 -4.03 4.33
CA LYS A 18 11.20 -4.71 5.63
C LYS A 18 12.11 -4.01 6.63
N GLN A 19 13.36 -3.75 6.24
CA GLN A 19 14.31 -3.08 7.12
C GLN A 19 13.84 -1.69 7.53
N ALA A 20 13.21 -0.94 6.63
CA ALA A 20 12.62 0.35 6.95
C ALA A 20 11.51 0.21 7.99
N VAL A 21 10.56 -0.70 7.77
CA VAL A 21 9.46 -0.96 8.70
C VAL A 21 9.96 -1.47 10.05
N MET A 22 10.96 -2.36 10.07
CA MET A 22 11.51 -2.93 11.30
C MET A 22 12.21 -1.88 12.19
N ARG A 23 12.68 -0.78 11.64
CA ARG A 23 13.31 0.32 12.41
C ARG A 23 12.30 1.25 13.08
N MET A 24 11.04 1.19 12.69
CA MET A 24 10.03 2.14 13.17
C MET A 24 9.52 1.83 14.58
N TYR A 25 9.43 0.54 14.93
CA TYR A 25 8.81 0.10 16.18
C TYR A 25 9.53 -1.12 16.77
N ASP A 26 9.25 -1.40 18.04
CA ASP A 26 9.76 -2.60 18.73
C ASP A 26 8.88 -3.81 18.37
N TRP A 27 9.25 -4.46 17.29
CA TRP A 27 8.52 -5.59 16.71
C TRP A 27 8.82 -6.89 17.45
N GLN A 28 7.77 -7.65 17.77
CA GLN A 28 7.84 -8.99 18.33
C GLN A 28 7.33 -10.01 17.31
N GLU A 29 7.94 -11.20 17.29
CA GLU A 29 7.49 -12.28 16.42
C GLU A 29 6.13 -12.82 16.90
N LEU A 30 5.26 -13.09 15.95
CA LEU A 30 3.92 -13.58 16.19
C LEU A 30 3.64 -14.80 15.31
N TYR A 31 3.28 -15.90 15.92
CA TYR A 31 2.97 -17.16 15.26
C TYR A 31 1.49 -17.46 15.36
N ILE A 32 0.90 -17.89 14.25
CA ILE A 32 -0.49 -18.33 14.17
C ILE A 32 -0.49 -19.84 13.92
N GLU A 33 -1.15 -20.60 14.76
CA GLU A 33 -1.24 -22.04 14.60
C GLU A 33 -1.92 -22.41 13.26
N GLY A 34 -1.27 -23.29 12.51
CA GLY A 34 -1.75 -23.71 11.19
C GLY A 34 -1.43 -22.74 10.04
N ASP A 35 -0.74 -21.63 10.29
CA ASP A 35 -0.25 -20.72 9.25
C ASP A 35 1.28 -20.64 9.27
N ALA A 36 1.91 -20.96 8.15
CA ALA A 36 3.38 -20.90 8.00
C ALA A 36 3.90 -19.46 7.80
N GLN A 37 3.02 -18.49 7.62
CA GLN A 37 3.38 -17.09 7.44
C GLN A 37 4.01 -16.52 8.71
N ALA A 38 5.18 -15.88 8.58
CA ALA A 38 5.79 -15.13 9.67
C ALA A 38 5.12 -13.75 9.82
N TYR A 39 4.58 -13.50 10.98
CA TYR A 39 4.00 -12.22 11.35
C TYR A 39 4.83 -11.54 12.44
N ARG A 40 4.68 -10.22 12.56
CA ARG A 40 5.22 -9.44 13.68
C ARG A 40 4.17 -8.50 14.20
N GLU A 41 4.19 -8.28 15.50
CA GLU A 41 3.33 -7.31 16.13
C GLU A 41 4.14 -6.24 16.85
N ALA A 42 3.60 -5.05 16.88
CA ALA A 42 4.07 -3.95 17.69
C ALA A 42 2.88 -3.11 18.17
N TYR A 43 3.15 -2.14 19.01
CA TYR A 43 2.13 -1.27 19.57
C TYR A 43 2.51 0.19 19.40
N ILE A 44 1.52 1.00 19.07
CA ILE A 44 1.64 2.45 18.97
C ILE A 44 0.68 3.11 19.96
N GLU A 45 1.02 4.30 20.42
CA GLU A 45 0.10 5.15 21.18
C GLU A 45 -0.64 6.08 20.23
N LYS A 46 -1.96 6.07 20.29
CA LYS A 46 -2.83 6.95 19.53
C LYS A 46 -3.99 7.39 20.42
N ASP A 47 -4.20 8.70 20.52
CA ASP A 47 -5.27 9.26 21.36
C ASP A 47 -5.29 8.69 22.79
N SER A 48 -4.11 8.57 23.40
CA SER A 48 -3.89 7.95 24.71
C SER A 48 -4.35 6.49 24.81
N LYS A 49 -4.47 5.80 23.66
CA LYS A 49 -4.80 4.38 23.58
C LYS A 49 -3.65 3.61 22.97
N ARG A 50 -3.36 2.45 23.54
CA ARG A 50 -2.40 1.51 22.96
C ARG A 50 -3.07 0.75 21.82
N CYS A 51 -2.61 0.99 20.59
CA CYS A 51 -3.11 0.38 19.37
C CYS A 51 -2.14 -0.69 18.87
N ARG A 52 -2.65 -1.87 18.56
CA ARG A 52 -1.88 -2.99 18.01
C ARG A 52 -1.70 -2.80 16.50
N ILE A 53 -0.48 -2.96 16.03
CA ILE A 53 -0.14 -3.01 14.59
C ILE A 53 0.51 -4.34 14.26
N ILE A 54 0.25 -4.85 13.07
CA ILE A 54 0.76 -6.13 12.59
C ILE A 54 1.55 -5.89 11.31
N SER A 55 2.66 -6.61 11.12
CA SER A 55 3.37 -6.58 9.86
C SER A 55 3.69 -7.98 9.35
N ALA A 56 3.78 -8.12 8.03
CA ALA A 56 4.22 -9.33 7.37
C ALA A 56 4.90 -9.04 6.04
N GLN A 57 5.89 -9.87 5.72
CA GLN A 57 6.54 -9.85 4.42
C GLN A 57 5.81 -10.75 3.44
N GLN A 58 5.57 -10.26 2.25
CA GLN A 58 5.04 -11.04 1.14
C GLN A 58 6.15 -11.95 0.58
N ASP A 59 5.83 -13.20 0.29
CA ASP A 59 6.82 -14.18 -0.18
C ASP A 59 7.32 -13.88 -1.60
N GLU A 60 6.43 -13.38 -2.46
CA GLU A 60 6.73 -13.08 -3.86
C GLU A 60 6.13 -11.73 -4.27
N MET A 61 6.72 -11.08 -5.28
CA MET A 61 6.13 -9.89 -5.89
C MET A 61 4.88 -10.24 -6.66
N GLY A 62 3.92 -9.32 -6.67
CA GLY A 62 2.75 -9.39 -7.54
C GLY A 62 1.41 -9.49 -6.80
N MET A 63 0.35 -9.25 -7.56
CA MET A 63 -1.00 -9.09 -7.03
C MET A 63 -1.54 -10.36 -6.35
N THR A 64 -1.20 -11.54 -6.86
CA THR A 64 -1.68 -12.80 -6.27
C THR A 64 -1.16 -13.00 -4.87
N ALA A 65 0.15 -12.82 -4.68
CA ALA A 65 0.77 -12.95 -3.36
C ALA A 65 0.28 -11.85 -2.41
N SER A 66 0.13 -10.61 -2.90
CA SER A 66 -0.47 -9.51 -2.12
C SER A 66 -1.89 -9.83 -1.67
N ALA A 67 -2.71 -10.37 -2.56
CA ALA A 67 -4.10 -10.72 -2.23
C ALA A 67 -4.17 -11.84 -1.18
N VAL A 68 -3.34 -12.87 -1.31
CA VAL A 68 -3.29 -13.98 -0.34
C VAL A 68 -2.86 -13.49 1.02
N LEU A 69 -1.78 -12.71 1.11
CA LEU A 69 -1.29 -12.19 2.38
C LEU A 69 -2.29 -11.21 3.01
N THR A 70 -2.89 -10.32 2.22
CA THR A 70 -3.93 -9.41 2.70
C THR A 70 -5.11 -10.16 3.29
N LEU A 71 -5.60 -11.21 2.61
CA LEU A 71 -6.69 -12.04 3.11
C LEU A 71 -6.34 -12.73 4.43
N LYS A 72 -5.13 -13.28 4.56
CA LYS A 72 -4.65 -13.86 5.82
C LYS A 72 -4.64 -12.83 6.95
N MET A 73 -4.10 -11.63 6.69
CA MET A 73 -4.04 -10.57 7.69
C MET A 73 -5.43 -10.09 8.10
N ILE A 74 -6.36 -9.93 7.15
CA ILE A 74 -7.75 -9.57 7.46
C ILE A 74 -8.42 -10.68 8.28
N HIS A 75 -8.21 -11.94 7.91
CA HIS A 75 -8.82 -13.08 8.59
C HIS A 75 -8.34 -13.20 10.05
N HIS A 76 -7.04 -13.12 10.28
CA HIS A 76 -6.46 -13.34 11.60
C HIS A 76 -6.53 -12.11 12.51
N PHE A 77 -6.37 -10.91 11.95
CA PHE A 77 -6.14 -9.71 12.76
C PHE A 77 -7.18 -8.62 12.61
N LYS A 78 -8.12 -8.75 11.65
CA LYS A 78 -9.20 -7.78 11.40
C LYS A 78 -8.72 -6.33 11.53
N PRO A 79 -7.72 -5.91 10.74
CA PRO A 79 -7.17 -4.56 10.85
C PRO A 79 -8.19 -3.51 10.39
N GLU A 80 -8.16 -2.34 11.02
CA GLU A 80 -8.91 -1.16 10.56
C GLU A 80 -8.34 -0.64 9.25
N TYR A 81 -6.99 -0.64 9.11
CA TYR A 81 -6.26 -0.21 7.92
C TYR A 81 -5.34 -1.30 7.41
N VAL A 82 -5.21 -1.38 6.09
CA VAL A 82 -4.15 -2.16 5.43
C VAL A 82 -3.25 -1.18 4.68
N VAL A 83 -1.96 -1.21 4.99
CA VAL A 83 -0.96 -0.29 4.44
C VAL A 83 0.11 -1.10 3.71
N MET A 84 0.44 -0.70 2.51
CA MET A 84 1.53 -1.27 1.73
C MET A 84 2.55 -0.16 1.43
N PRO A 85 3.54 0.05 2.31
CA PRO A 85 4.63 0.96 2.02
C PRO A 85 5.53 0.36 0.94
N GLY A 86 6.04 1.19 0.06
CA GLY A 86 6.90 0.75 -1.03
C GLY A 86 7.85 1.85 -1.48
N ILE A 87 8.78 1.49 -2.36
CA ILE A 87 9.69 2.43 -2.99
C ILE A 87 9.14 2.74 -4.39
N ALA A 88 8.94 4.02 -4.68
CA ALA A 88 8.51 4.50 -5.98
C ALA A 88 9.64 5.23 -6.69
N ALA A 89 9.74 5.05 -8.00
CA ALA A 89 10.58 5.87 -8.84
C ALA A 89 9.85 7.17 -9.20
N GLY A 90 10.52 8.30 -9.07
CA GLY A 90 10.00 9.57 -9.55
C GLY A 90 9.90 9.61 -11.08
N THR A 91 8.88 10.26 -11.58
CA THR A 91 8.77 10.58 -13.01
C THR A 91 9.41 11.94 -13.24
N GLY A 92 10.69 11.97 -13.58
CA GLY A 92 11.39 13.21 -13.95
C GLY A 92 10.85 13.78 -15.26
N ASN A 93 9.72 14.44 -15.23
CA ASN A 93 9.23 15.20 -16.37
C ASN A 93 9.62 16.67 -16.15
N LEU A 94 10.73 17.08 -16.75
CA LEU A 94 11.28 18.44 -16.70
C LEU A 94 10.31 19.55 -17.15
N SER A 95 9.12 19.21 -17.58
CA SER A 95 8.09 20.14 -18.08
C SER A 95 7.03 20.48 -17.02
N ILE A 96 7.04 19.85 -15.86
CA ILE A 96 6.08 20.12 -14.78
C ILE A 96 6.84 20.77 -13.64
N SER A 97 6.39 21.94 -13.22
CA SER A 97 7.04 22.81 -12.22
C SER A 97 7.06 22.27 -10.78
N ASN A 98 6.62 21.02 -10.57
CA ASN A 98 6.68 20.30 -9.30
C ASN A 98 7.47 19.01 -9.52
N ASP A 99 8.79 19.14 -9.59
CA ASP A 99 9.66 17.97 -9.67
C ASP A 99 9.61 17.22 -8.34
N GLN A 100 9.47 15.88 -8.43
CA GLN A 100 9.59 15.02 -7.27
C GLN A 100 11.05 14.99 -6.82
N GLU A 101 11.27 15.15 -5.53
CA GLU A 101 12.60 15.11 -4.92
C GLU A 101 12.81 13.77 -4.17
N TYR A 102 14.08 13.46 -3.89
CA TYR A 102 14.41 12.32 -3.05
C TYR A 102 13.91 12.55 -1.63
N GLY A 103 13.09 11.62 -1.15
CA GLY A 103 12.48 11.68 0.18
C GLY A 103 11.02 12.08 0.16
N ASP A 104 10.48 12.46 -1.00
CA ASP A 104 9.06 12.72 -1.13
C ASP A 104 8.23 11.47 -0.82
N VAL A 105 7.13 11.66 -0.12
CA VAL A 105 6.16 10.61 0.20
C VAL A 105 4.97 10.71 -0.75
N LEU A 106 4.76 9.66 -1.54
CA LEU A 106 3.64 9.56 -2.47
C LEU A 106 2.51 8.78 -1.82
N LEU A 107 1.35 9.41 -1.66
CA LEU A 107 0.12 8.75 -1.23
C LEU A 107 -0.80 8.54 -2.43
N ALA A 108 -1.11 7.27 -2.73
CA ALA A 108 -2.07 6.97 -3.78
C ALA A 108 -3.49 7.29 -3.30
N ASP A 109 -4.21 8.11 -4.03
CA ASP A 109 -5.65 8.37 -3.85
C ASP A 109 -6.51 7.31 -4.54
N SER A 110 -5.93 6.66 -5.53
CA SER A 110 -6.59 5.63 -6.33
C SER A 110 -5.60 4.57 -6.81
N VAL A 111 -6.10 3.36 -7.00
CA VAL A 111 -5.32 2.24 -7.56
C VAL A 111 -6.09 1.54 -8.66
N TRP A 112 -5.38 1.00 -9.63
CA TRP A 112 -5.97 0.19 -10.69
C TRP A 112 -4.99 -0.86 -11.22
N ASN A 113 -5.55 -1.94 -11.77
CA ASN A 113 -4.76 -2.99 -12.39
C ASN A 113 -4.50 -2.65 -13.87
N TYR A 114 -3.30 -2.20 -14.18
CA TYR A 114 -2.89 -1.85 -15.54
C TYR A 114 -2.81 -3.06 -16.49
N SER A 115 -2.73 -4.29 -15.97
CA SER A 115 -2.72 -5.53 -16.76
C SER A 115 -4.12 -5.95 -17.21
N ASN A 116 -5.18 -5.33 -16.67
CA ASN A 116 -6.55 -5.65 -17.03
C ASN A 116 -6.93 -4.96 -18.34
N GLY A 117 -7.05 -5.73 -19.39
CA GLY A 117 -7.36 -5.21 -20.73
C GLY A 117 -7.48 -6.28 -21.79
N LYS A 118 -7.47 -5.87 -23.03
CA LYS A 118 -7.54 -6.73 -24.21
C LYS A 118 -6.40 -6.42 -25.18
N TYR A 119 -5.79 -7.47 -25.68
CA TYR A 119 -4.96 -7.33 -26.88
C TYR A 119 -5.87 -7.19 -28.09
N VAL A 120 -5.57 -6.22 -28.93
CA VAL A 120 -6.23 -5.97 -30.22
C VAL A 120 -5.26 -6.28 -31.35
N SER A 121 -5.80 -6.56 -32.55
CA SER A 121 -4.94 -6.83 -33.70
C SER A 121 -4.03 -5.65 -33.97
N PRO A 122 -2.81 -5.85 -34.51
CA PRO A 122 -1.86 -4.77 -34.78
C PRO A 122 -2.46 -3.65 -35.66
N HIS A 123 -3.27 -4.00 -36.65
CA HIS A 123 -3.91 -3.03 -37.51
C HIS A 123 -4.91 -2.12 -36.75
N ILE A 124 -5.66 -2.67 -35.81
CA ILE A 124 -6.59 -1.87 -34.98
C ILE A 124 -5.82 -1.07 -33.94
N ALA A 125 -4.75 -1.66 -33.38
CA ALA A 125 -3.90 -1.00 -32.40
C ALA A 125 -3.25 0.28 -32.97
N GLU A 126 -2.75 0.20 -34.22
CA GLU A 126 -2.15 1.34 -34.93
C GLU A 126 -3.14 2.49 -35.11
N ILE A 127 -4.40 2.16 -35.46
CA ILE A 127 -5.44 3.17 -35.73
C ILE A 127 -5.97 3.82 -34.44
N VAL A 128 -6.11 3.03 -33.35
CA VAL A 128 -6.84 3.47 -32.15
C VAL A 128 -5.89 3.85 -31.01
N PHE A 129 -4.76 3.16 -30.87
CA PHE A 129 -3.85 3.25 -29.71
C PHE A 129 -2.40 3.55 -30.07
N GLY A 130 -2.10 3.79 -31.32
CA GLY A 130 -0.74 3.88 -31.84
C GLY A 130 -0.10 2.48 -31.93
N GLU A 131 1.18 2.37 -31.56
CA GLU A 131 1.94 1.10 -31.68
C GLU A 131 1.62 0.07 -30.57
N ILE A 132 0.80 0.41 -29.59
CA ILE A 132 0.49 -0.46 -28.44
C ILE A 132 -0.75 -1.29 -28.77
N GLY A 133 -0.55 -2.59 -29.02
CA GLY A 133 -1.65 -3.54 -29.26
C GLY A 133 -2.47 -3.93 -28.03
N PHE A 134 -2.37 -3.21 -26.93
CA PHE A 134 -3.08 -3.47 -25.69
C PHE A 134 -4.01 -2.31 -25.32
N ASN A 135 -5.31 -2.64 -25.15
CA ASN A 135 -6.33 -1.70 -24.70
C ASN A 135 -6.62 -1.95 -23.22
N PRO A 136 -6.13 -1.12 -22.30
CA PRO A 136 -6.41 -1.28 -20.89
C PRO A 136 -7.89 -1.02 -20.57
N ARG A 137 -8.42 -1.83 -19.66
CA ARG A 137 -9.79 -1.70 -19.12
C ARG A 137 -9.73 -1.68 -17.60
N PRO A 138 -9.19 -0.62 -17.01
CA PRO A 138 -8.98 -0.57 -15.57
C PRO A 138 -10.31 -0.47 -14.83
N THR A 139 -10.40 -1.22 -13.73
CA THR A 139 -11.33 -0.90 -12.66
C THR A 139 -10.57 -0.08 -11.64
N VAL A 140 -10.93 1.18 -11.49
CA VAL A 140 -10.29 2.08 -10.54
C VAL A 140 -10.94 1.90 -9.17
N VAL A 141 -10.12 1.70 -8.15
CA VAL A 141 -10.55 1.68 -6.75
C VAL A 141 -9.99 2.93 -6.09
N ASN A 142 -10.89 3.77 -5.59
CA ASN A 142 -10.52 5.02 -4.92
C ASN A 142 -10.49 4.83 -3.40
N ILE A 143 -9.58 5.52 -2.73
CA ILE A 143 -9.64 5.69 -1.28
C ILE A 143 -10.85 6.58 -0.98
N THR A 144 -11.61 6.27 0.06
CA THR A 144 -12.77 7.07 0.45
C THR A 144 -12.34 8.47 0.87
N GLY A 145 -13.15 9.49 0.52
CA GLY A 145 -12.84 10.90 0.81
C GLY A 145 -12.54 11.17 2.28
N ASP A 146 -13.26 10.52 3.19
CA ASP A 146 -13.04 10.65 4.64
C ASP A 146 -11.65 10.20 5.10
N HIS A 147 -11.10 9.15 4.49
CA HIS A 147 -9.74 8.69 4.80
C HIS A 147 -8.68 9.63 4.25
N MET A 148 -8.86 10.12 3.02
CA MET A 148 -7.96 11.11 2.43
C MET A 148 -7.97 12.42 3.22
N GLN A 149 -9.12 12.90 3.66
CA GLN A 149 -9.22 14.09 4.48
C GLN A 149 -8.44 13.96 5.80
N LYS A 150 -8.56 12.83 6.49
CA LYS A 150 -7.79 12.57 7.72
C LYS A 150 -6.27 12.56 7.50
N ILE A 151 -5.82 12.06 6.35
CA ILE A 151 -4.39 12.06 5.98
C ILE A 151 -3.92 13.50 5.76
N PHE A 152 -4.69 14.32 5.03
CA PHE A 152 -4.35 15.73 4.80
C PHE A 152 -4.37 16.54 6.11
N GLU A 153 -5.37 16.35 6.96
CA GLU A 153 -5.42 16.99 8.28
C GLU A 153 -4.21 16.65 9.16
N PHE A 154 -3.72 15.40 9.08
CA PHE A 154 -2.50 14.98 9.76
C PHE A 154 -1.26 15.68 9.20
N ILE A 155 -1.09 15.71 7.87
CA ILE A 155 0.04 16.37 7.20
C ILE A 155 0.06 17.89 7.53
N ASP A 156 -1.11 18.55 7.45
CA ASP A 156 -1.23 19.97 7.74
C ASP A 156 -0.95 20.30 9.21
N SER A 157 -1.25 19.39 10.15
CA SER A 157 -0.96 19.58 11.57
C SER A 157 0.54 19.51 11.88
N ASP A 158 1.26 18.61 11.21
CA ASP A 158 2.70 18.41 11.43
C ASP A 158 3.56 19.52 10.79
N THR A 159 3.09 20.13 9.71
CA THR A 159 3.81 21.26 9.06
C THR A 159 3.79 22.56 9.88
N ASN A 160 3.01 22.66 10.93
CA ASN A 160 2.97 23.82 11.83
C ASN A 160 3.91 23.70 13.05
N GLU A 161 4.66 22.60 13.20
CA GLU A 161 5.61 22.40 14.32
C GLU A 161 7.09 22.51 13.92
N PHE A 162 7.40 22.98 12.68
CA PHE A 162 8.79 23.23 12.22
C PHE A 162 9.08 24.68 11.91
#